data_891d0cf4283f8b9903552949f867b97c
#
_entry.id   891d0cf4283f8b9903552949f867b97c
#
_cell.length_a   1.000
_cell.length_b   1.000
_cell.length_c   1.000
_cell.angle_alpha   90.00
_cell.angle_beta   90.00
_cell.angle_gamma   90.00
#
_symmetry.space_group_name_H-M   'P 1'
#
loop_
_entity.id
_entity.type
_entity.pdbx_description
1 polymer ?
#
loop_
_entity_poly.entity_id
_entity_poly.type
_entity_poly.pdbx_seq_one_letter_code
_entity_poly.pdbx_strand_id
1 'polypeptide(L)'
;TFRYLLGNLNDNFEEVDFEKINISELPELEQFMLHKIYSLNENFKNYFNNYDFHNLYKELLNFCTVDLSAFYFDIRKDCLYCDSKESKKRQSTIILLNIILSSLLRWFAPILSFTTEEIYRLMMNDDKSIHLTKFLKFPKNFKNENLNQKWLELIQIRNICNISIEEKRASKEIG
;
A
#
# COMPACT_ATOMS: atom_id res chain seq x y z
N THR A 1 8.64 3.77 -3.74
CA THR A 1 7.52 3.57 -2.81
C THR A 1 7.71 4.38 -1.53
N PHE A 2 8.74 4.14 -0.68
CA PHE A 2 8.95 4.85 0.59
C PHE A 2 9.01 6.38 0.44
N ARG A 3 9.77 6.90 -0.53
CA ARG A 3 9.84 8.36 -0.77
C ARG A 3 8.47 8.98 -1.06
N TYR A 4 7.61 8.29 -1.81
CA TYR A 4 6.25 8.74 -2.08
C TYR A 4 5.40 8.77 -0.80
N LEU A 5 5.46 7.71 0.00
CA LEU A 5 4.75 7.62 1.27
C LEU A 5 5.18 8.72 2.24
N LEU A 6 6.48 8.90 2.43
CA LEU A 6 7.03 9.96 3.29
C LEU A 6 6.58 11.36 2.86
N GLY A 7 6.64 11.66 1.55
CA GLY A 7 6.24 12.97 1.04
C GLY A 7 4.75 13.30 1.23
N ASN A 8 3.88 12.27 1.27
CA ASN A 8 2.44 12.47 1.46
C ASN A 8 1.99 12.37 2.93
N LEU A 9 2.79 11.73 3.79
CA LEU A 9 2.43 11.50 5.20
C LEU A 9 3.17 12.43 6.18
N ASN A 10 4.09 13.26 5.74
CA ASN A 10 5.00 14.06 6.56
C ASN A 10 4.36 14.54 7.90
N ASP A 11 3.32 15.37 7.81
CA ASP A 11 2.62 15.90 8.99
C ASP A 11 1.39 15.07 9.41
N ASN A 12 1.10 13.97 8.72
CA ASN A 12 -0.11 13.16 8.88
C ASN A 12 0.19 11.70 9.23
N PHE A 13 1.43 11.39 9.64
CA PHE A 13 1.74 10.04 10.08
C PHE A 13 1.17 9.81 11.48
N GLU A 14 0.39 8.74 11.59
CA GLU A 14 -0.16 8.27 12.85
C GLU A 14 0.09 6.77 13.00
N GLU A 15 0.38 6.33 14.21
CA GLU A 15 0.46 4.89 14.48
C GLU A 15 -0.91 4.24 14.24
N VAL A 16 -0.90 3.13 13.51
CA VAL A 16 -2.15 2.51 13.03
C VAL A 16 -2.90 1.86 14.18
N ASP A 17 -4.10 2.35 14.42
CA ASP A 17 -5.09 1.75 15.31
C ASP A 17 -6.25 1.19 14.47
N PHE A 18 -6.25 -0.14 14.26
CA PHE A 18 -7.27 -0.79 13.44
C PHE A 18 -8.67 -0.74 14.02
N GLU A 19 -8.83 -0.54 15.34
CA GLU A 19 -10.15 -0.46 15.99
C GLU A 19 -10.89 0.84 15.62
N LYS A 20 -10.14 1.88 15.26
CA LYS A 20 -10.69 3.17 14.81
C LYS A 20 -11.07 3.20 13.33
N ILE A 21 -10.71 2.18 12.57
CA ILE A 21 -10.95 2.18 11.12
C ILE A 21 -12.29 1.51 10.80
N ASN A 22 -13.23 2.32 10.36
CA ASN A 22 -14.51 1.81 9.83
C ASN A 22 -14.35 1.49 8.33
N ILE A 23 -14.15 0.21 8.01
CA ILE A 23 -13.90 -0.25 6.63
C ILE A 23 -15.07 0.07 5.70
N SER A 24 -16.31 0.01 6.19
CA SER A 24 -17.49 0.26 5.38
C SER A 24 -17.62 1.72 4.90
N GLU A 25 -16.93 2.64 5.55
CA GLU A 25 -16.89 4.04 5.16
C GLU A 25 -15.76 4.36 4.17
N LEU A 26 -14.81 3.44 4.01
CA LEU A 26 -13.73 3.62 3.04
C LEU A 26 -14.25 3.40 1.61
N PRO A 27 -13.75 4.16 0.63
CA PRO A 27 -14.04 3.88 -0.77
C PRO A 27 -13.62 2.46 -1.18
N GLU A 28 -14.28 1.90 -2.18
CA GLU A 28 -14.10 0.50 -2.60
C GLU A 28 -12.65 0.15 -2.98
N LEU A 29 -11.92 1.09 -3.58
CA LEU A 29 -10.51 0.90 -3.92
C LEU A 29 -9.65 0.71 -2.67
N GLU A 30 -9.87 1.50 -1.62
CA GLU A 30 -9.18 1.38 -0.34
C GLU A 30 -9.51 0.04 0.33
N GLN A 31 -10.75 -0.40 0.29
CA GLN A 31 -11.17 -1.71 0.80
C GLN A 31 -10.47 -2.86 0.04
N PHE A 32 -10.35 -2.75 -1.28
CA PHE A 32 -9.61 -3.71 -2.11
C PHE A 32 -8.12 -3.75 -1.72
N MET A 33 -7.49 -2.61 -1.53
CA MET A 33 -6.10 -2.55 -1.11
C MET A 33 -5.89 -3.12 0.31
N LEU A 34 -6.84 -2.95 1.21
CA LEU A 34 -6.81 -3.61 2.53
C LEU A 34 -6.86 -5.13 2.40
N HIS A 35 -7.70 -5.67 1.49
CA HIS A 35 -7.71 -7.11 1.19
C HIS A 35 -6.34 -7.58 0.67
N LYS A 36 -5.72 -6.84 -0.24
CA LYS A 36 -4.37 -7.16 -0.74
C LYS A 36 -3.32 -7.17 0.36
N ILE A 37 -3.35 -6.17 1.24
CA ILE A 37 -2.43 -6.08 2.41
C ILE A 37 -2.65 -7.28 3.35
N TYR A 38 -3.90 -7.64 3.62
CA TYR A 38 -4.23 -8.81 4.43
C TYR A 38 -3.66 -10.09 3.82
N SER A 39 -3.89 -10.33 2.54
CA SER A 39 -3.43 -11.53 1.82
C SER A 39 -1.90 -11.58 1.78
N LEU A 40 -1.26 -10.45 1.49
CA LEU A 40 0.20 -10.33 1.49
C LEU A 40 0.79 -10.62 2.88
N ASN A 41 0.14 -10.17 3.96
CA ASN A 41 0.60 -10.46 5.32
C ASN A 41 0.52 -11.95 5.68
N GLU A 42 -0.48 -12.67 5.20
CA GLU A 42 -0.57 -14.12 5.42
C GLU A 42 0.54 -14.86 4.63
N ASN A 43 0.81 -14.45 3.38
CA ASN A 43 1.91 -14.98 2.59
C ASN A 43 3.27 -14.64 3.23
N PHE A 44 3.44 -13.41 3.70
CA PHE A 44 4.64 -12.98 4.42
C PHE A 44 4.94 -13.87 5.62
N LYS A 45 3.94 -14.13 6.47
CA LYS A 45 4.12 -15.02 7.64
C LYS A 45 4.54 -16.42 7.22
N ASN A 46 3.94 -16.95 6.14
CA ASN A 46 4.28 -18.27 5.63
C ASN A 46 5.72 -18.33 5.13
N TYR A 47 6.14 -17.37 4.28
CA TYR A 47 7.51 -17.31 3.79
C TYR A 47 8.52 -17.09 4.91
N PHE A 48 8.22 -16.19 5.85
CA PHE A 48 9.08 -15.89 6.98
C PHE A 48 9.31 -17.13 7.87
N ASN A 49 8.24 -17.86 8.21
CA ASN A 49 8.31 -19.07 9.02
C ASN A 49 9.06 -20.21 8.34
N ASN A 50 9.02 -20.26 7.00
CA ASN A 50 9.73 -21.26 6.20
C ASN A 50 11.13 -20.82 5.75
N TYR A 51 11.60 -19.64 6.20
CA TYR A 51 12.88 -19.04 5.77
C TYR A 51 13.00 -18.83 4.26
N ASP A 52 11.88 -18.72 3.54
CA ASP A 52 11.85 -18.46 2.11
C ASP A 52 11.93 -16.95 1.83
N PHE A 53 13.08 -16.37 2.13
CA PHE A 53 13.31 -14.93 1.97
C PHE A 53 13.36 -14.48 0.50
N HIS A 54 13.67 -15.40 -0.43
CA HIS A 54 13.67 -15.08 -1.85
C HIS A 54 12.27 -14.75 -2.36
N ASN A 55 11.30 -15.63 -2.14
CA ASN A 55 9.92 -15.42 -2.55
C ASN A 55 9.27 -14.28 -1.74
N LEU A 56 9.59 -14.15 -0.47
CA LEU A 56 9.16 -13.04 0.38
C LEU A 56 9.57 -11.70 -0.22
N TYR A 57 10.84 -11.52 -0.55
CA TYR A 57 11.35 -10.28 -1.14
C TYR A 57 10.73 -10.00 -2.51
N LYS A 58 10.61 -11.02 -3.36
CA LYS A 58 10.01 -10.91 -4.68
C LYS A 58 8.55 -10.43 -4.61
N GLU A 59 7.77 -10.98 -3.68
CA GLU A 59 6.37 -10.61 -3.51
C GLU A 59 6.24 -9.17 -2.95
N LEU A 60 7.05 -8.80 -1.97
CA LEU A 60 7.10 -7.43 -1.45
C LEU A 60 7.51 -6.41 -2.52
N LEU A 61 8.50 -6.75 -3.36
CA LEU A 61 8.93 -5.89 -4.45
C LEU A 61 7.83 -5.72 -5.50
N ASN A 62 7.15 -6.81 -5.86
CA ASN A 62 6.01 -6.77 -6.79
C ASN A 62 4.88 -5.90 -6.23
N PHE A 63 4.53 -6.06 -4.97
CA PHE A 63 3.54 -5.22 -4.31
C PHE A 63 3.93 -3.73 -4.39
N CYS A 64 5.18 -3.40 -4.11
CA CYS A 64 5.67 -2.01 -4.17
C CYS A 64 5.65 -1.42 -5.58
N THR A 65 6.01 -2.20 -6.60
CA THR A 65 6.15 -1.70 -7.97
C THR A 65 4.85 -1.74 -8.75
N VAL A 66 4.12 -2.83 -8.68
CA VAL A 66 2.90 -3.05 -9.46
C VAL A 66 1.67 -2.54 -8.72
N ASP A 67 1.40 -3.09 -7.53
CA ASP A 67 0.16 -2.77 -6.82
C ASP A 67 0.15 -1.36 -6.25
N LEU A 68 1.28 -0.87 -5.74
CA LEU A 68 1.35 0.48 -5.19
C LEU A 68 1.72 1.51 -6.26
N SER A 69 2.91 1.44 -6.84
CA SER A 69 3.43 2.53 -7.69
C SER A 69 2.70 2.63 -9.02
N ALA A 70 2.52 1.52 -9.74
CA ALA A 70 1.88 1.54 -11.07
C ALA A 70 0.34 1.54 -11.02
N PHE A 71 -0.26 1.21 -9.88
CA PHE A 71 -1.70 1.13 -9.75
C PHE A 71 -2.25 2.12 -8.72
N TYR A 72 -2.09 1.85 -7.42
CA TYR A 72 -2.79 2.61 -6.39
C TYR A 72 -2.35 4.08 -6.32
N PHE A 73 -1.06 4.35 -6.32
CA PHE A 73 -0.54 5.72 -6.24
C PHE A 73 -0.86 6.52 -7.51
N ASP A 74 -0.82 5.88 -8.67
CA ASP A 74 -1.20 6.51 -9.93
C ASP A 74 -2.66 6.96 -9.93
N ILE A 75 -3.57 6.12 -9.42
CA ILE A 75 -5.01 6.45 -9.31
C ILE A 75 -5.27 7.54 -8.25
N ARG A 76 -4.48 7.58 -7.17
CA ARG A 76 -4.74 8.48 -6.03
C ARG A 76 -3.91 9.76 -6.01
N LYS A 77 -2.94 9.92 -6.90
CA LYS A 77 -2.08 11.13 -6.95
C LYS A 77 -2.88 12.43 -7.02
N ASP A 78 -3.89 12.49 -7.90
CA ASP A 78 -4.68 13.72 -8.08
C ASP A 78 -5.49 14.04 -6.82
N CYS A 79 -6.07 13.03 -6.18
CA CYS A 79 -6.78 13.19 -4.91
C CYS A 79 -5.85 13.73 -3.81
N LEU A 80 -4.62 13.25 -3.72
CA LEU A 80 -3.67 13.69 -2.70
C LEU A 80 -3.17 15.12 -2.94
N TYR A 81 -3.02 15.53 -4.19
CA TYR A 81 -2.44 16.84 -4.54
C TYR A 81 -3.48 17.92 -4.78
N CYS A 82 -4.68 17.58 -5.28
CA CYS A 82 -5.68 18.54 -5.72
C CYS A 82 -6.89 18.66 -4.77
N ASP A 83 -7.28 17.57 -4.07
CA ASP A 83 -8.45 17.61 -3.20
C ASP A 83 -8.15 18.39 -1.90
N SER A 84 -9.18 19.02 -1.33
CA SER A 84 -9.08 19.68 -0.03
C SER A 84 -8.72 18.68 1.09
N LYS A 85 -8.16 19.17 2.19
CA LYS A 85 -7.81 18.34 3.35
C LYS A 85 -9.02 17.68 4.00
N GLU A 86 -10.19 18.28 3.87
CA GLU A 86 -11.48 17.82 4.40
C GLU A 86 -12.17 16.78 3.50
N SER A 87 -11.66 16.56 2.27
CA SER A 87 -12.20 15.56 1.35
C SER A 87 -12.14 14.16 1.99
N LYS A 88 -13.29 13.51 2.11
CA LYS A 88 -13.38 12.14 2.62
C LYS A 88 -12.49 11.16 1.84
N LYS A 89 -12.42 11.34 0.53
CA LYS A 89 -11.59 10.52 -0.34
C LYS A 89 -10.10 10.69 -0.01
N ARG A 90 -9.64 11.93 0.19
CA ARG A 90 -8.26 12.22 0.58
C ARG A 90 -7.95 11.67 1.97
N GLN A 91 -8.83 11.87 2.95
CA GLN A 91 -8.66 11.33 4.30
C GLN A 91 -8.57 9.80 4.29
N SER A 92 -9.47 9.12 3.57
CA SER A 92 -9.42 7.66 3.41
C SER A 92 -8.10 7.19 2.76
N THR A 93 -7.62 7.94 1.77
CA THR A 93 -6.33 7.66 1.14
C THR A 93 -5.18 7.80 2.14
N ILE A 94 -5.14 8.87 2.95
CA ILE A 94 -4.12 9.08 3.99
C ILE A 94 -4.14 7.95 5.03
N ILE A 95 -5.33 7.52 5.48
CA ILE A 95 -5.46 6.36 6.38
C ILE A 95 -4.81 5.13 5.77
N LEU A 96 -5.09 4.83 4.50
CA LEU A 96 -4.50 3.67 3.84
C LEU A 96 -2.99 3.82 3.65
N LEU A 97 -2.48 5.00 3.30
CA LEU A 97 -1.03 5.24 3.20
C LEU A 97 -0.32 5.00 4.54
N ASN A 98 -0.92 5.36 5.67
CA ASN A 98 -0.41 5.05 7.01
C ASN A 98 -0.31 3.53 7.25
N ILE A 99 -1.37 2.79 6.89
CA ILE A 99 -1.38 1.33 6.99
C ILE A 99 -0.29 0.71 6.11
N ILE A 100 -0.16 1.17 4.86
CA ILE A 100 0.85 0.71 3.92
C ILE A 100 2.26 0.97 4.47
N LEU A 101 2.56 2.20 4.90
CA LEU A 101 3.88 2.55 5.43
C LEU A 101 4.22 1.70 6.66
N SER A 102 3.31 1.61 7.62
CA SER A 102 3.49 0.82 8.84
C SER A 102 3.73 -0.67 8.54
N SER A 103 3.06 -1.20 7.52
CA SER A 103 3.22 -2.58 7.07
C SER A 103 4.57 -2.81 6.40
N LEU A 104 4.91 -1.96 5.42
CA LEU A 104 6.16 -2.06 4.67
C LEU A 104 7.38 -1.91 5.57
N LEU A 105 7.35 -0.98 6.54
CA LEU A 105 8.45 -0.81 7.48
C LEU A 105 8.73 -2.11 8.26
N ARG A 106 7.69 -2.78 8.75
CA ARG A 106 7.84 -4.03 9.50
C ARG A 106 8.22 -5.22 8.62
N TRP A 107 7.66 -5.31 7.42
CA TRP A 107 7.98 -6.40 6.49
C TRP A 107 9.40 -6.30 5.92
N PHE A 108 9.88 -5.09 5.67
CA PHE A 108 11.23 -4.87 5.16
C PHE A 108 12.30 -4.77 6.27
N ALA A 109 11.93 -4.61 7.55
CA ALA A 109 12.89 -4.48 8.63
C ALA A 109 13.93 -5.63 8.68
N PRO A 110 13.57 -6.91 8.47
CA PRO A 110 14.55 -8.00 8.44
C PRO A 110 15.51 -7.97 7.24
N ILE A 111 15.16 -7.25 6.17
CA ILE A 111 15.89 -7.23 4.89
C ILE A 111 16.63 -5.90 4.69
N LEU A 112 15.95 -4.79 4.94
CA LEU A 112 16.45 -3.43 4.77
C LEU A 112 16.60 -2.72 6.13
N SER A 113 17.31 -3.36 7.06
CA SER A 113 17.36 -2.99 8.47
C SER A 113 17.68 -1.52 8.72
N PHE A 114 18.70 -0.96 8.05
CA PHE A 114 19.09 0.45 8.25
C PHE A 114 18.07 1.42 7.66
N THR A 115 17.60 1.15 6.44
CA THR A 115 16.64 2.02 5.75
C THR A 115 15.32 2.11 6.51
N THR A 116 14.80 0.98 6.98
CA THR A 116 13.54 0.96 7.73
C THR A 116 13.66 1.60 9.09
N GLU A 117 14.81 1.44 9.76
CA GLU A 117 15.11 2.11 11.03
C GLU A 117 15.16 3.63 10.87
N GLU A 118 15.89 4.12 9.86
CA GLU A 118 15.99 5.54 9.56
C GLU A 118 14.61 6.16 9.28
N ILE A 119 13.82 5.52 8.42
CA ILE A 119 12.47 5.99 8.09
C ILE A 119 11.57 5.99 9.33
N TYR A 120 11.62 4.91 10.13
CA TYR A 120 10.79 4.80 11.32
C TYR A 120 11.08 5.90 12.33
N ARG A 121 12.36 6.17 12.61
CA ARG A 121 12.76 7.26 13.51
C ARG A 121 12.36 8.64 13.00
N LEU A 122 12.51 8.89 11.69
CA LEU A 122 12.06 10.14 11.08
C LEU A 122 10.56 10.37 11.23
N MET A 123 9.75 9.31 11.11
CA MET A 123 8.29 9.41 11.16
C MET A 123 7.74 9.47 12.58
N MET A 124 8.30 8.68 13.49
CA MET A 124 7.82 8.61 14.88
C MET A 124 8.33 9.75 15.76
N ASN A 125 9.39 10.44 15.33
CA ASN A 125 10.09 11.43 16.15
C ASN A 125 10.39 10.92 17.58
N ASP A 126 10.73 9.63 17.68
CA ASP A 126 10.95 8.88 18.93
C ASP A 126 12.24 8.05 18.79
N ASP A 127 12.92 7.81 19.89
CA ASP A 127 14.13 6.95 19.94
C ASP A 127 13.84 5.45 19.86
N LYS A 128 12.57 5.07 19.72
CA LYS A 128 12.20 3.66 19.55
C LYS A 128 12.66 3.11 18.22
N SER A 129 13.14 1.86 18.25
CA SER A 129 13.56 1.14 17.06
C SER A 129 12.42 0.34 16.44
N ILE A 130 12.33 0.32 15.09
CA ILE A 130 11.40 -0.55 14.36
C ILE A 130 11.64 -2.04 14.70
N HIS A 131 12.88 -2.42 14.99
CA HIS A 131 13.25 -3.80 15.32
C HIS A 131 12.73 -4.29 16.68
N LEU A 132 12.25 -3.37 17.53
CA LEU A 132 11.59 -3.69 18.79
C LEU A 132 10.06 -3.76 18.65
N THR A 133 9.53 -3.49 17.46
CA THR A 133 8.09 -3.55 17.18
C THR A 133 7.66 -4.96 16.76
N LYS A 134 6.37 -5.27 16.94
CA LYS A 134 5.78 -6.53 16.47
C LYS A 134 5.22 -6.36 15.05
N PHE A 135 5.13 -7.48 14.31
CA PHE A 135 4.37 -7.50 13.06
C PHE A 135 2.90 -7.17 13.31
N LEU A 136 2.30 -6.44 12.38
CA LEU A 136 0.90 -6.03 12.49
C LEU A 136 -0.04 -7.24 12.43
N LYS A 137 -1.09 -7.20 13.24
CA LYS A 137 -2.18 -8.18 13.22
C LYS A 137 -3.38 -7.54 12.55
N PHE A 138 -3.61 -7.89 11.30
CA PHE A 138 -4.74 -7.34 10.55
C PHE A 138 -6.06 -7.97 10.95
N PRO A 139 -7.13 -7.18 11.07
CA PRO A 139 -8.47 -7.68 11.32
C PRO A 139 -8.97 -8.57 10.18
N LYS A 140 -9.71 -9.64 10.51
CA LYS A 140 -10.24 -10.58 9.51
C LYS A 140 -11.22 -9.94 8.52
N ASN A 141 -11.88 -8.87 8.92
CA ASN A 141 -12.82 -8.13 8.06
C ASN A 141 -12.13 -7.33 6.94
N PHE A 142 -10.78 -7.26 6.90
CA PHE A 142 -10.05 -6.78 5.73
C PHE A 142 -10.14 -7.76 4.56
N LYS A 143 -10.37 -9.04 4.85
CA LYS A 143 -10.51 -10.06 3.80
C LYS A 143 -11.87 -9.95 3.11
N ASN A 144 -11.89 -9.70 1.80
CA ASN A 144 -13.09 -9.63 0.99
C ASN A 144 -12.82 -10.23 -0.40
N GLU A 145 -13.09 -11.54 -0.55
CA GLU A 145 -12.80 -12.27 -1.78
C GLU A 145 -13.68 -11.82 -2.95
N ASN A 146 -14.94 -11.47 -2.70
CA ASN A 146 -15.85 -11.00 -3.75
C ASN A 146 -15.36 -9.68 -4.35
N LEU A 147 -14.91 -8.77 -3.48
CA LEU A 147 -14.34 -7.51 -3.91
C LEU A 147 -13.03 -7.71 -4.68
N ASN A 148 -12.19 -8.64 -4.22
CA ASN A 148 -10.95 -8.99 -4.90
C ASN A 148 -11.23 -9.50 -6.32
N GLN A 149 -12.17 -10.43 -6.49
CA GLN A 149 -12.52 -10.96 -7.80
C GLN A 149 -12.99 -9.85 -8.75
N LYS A 150 -13.89 -8.98 -8.29
CA LYS A 150 -14.36 -7.81 -9.06
C LYS A 150 -13.20 -6.92 -9.51
N TRP A 151 -12.27 -6.59 -8.62
CA TRP A 151 -11.14 -5.72 -8.96
C TRP A 151 -10.11 -6.39 -9.86
N LEU A 152 -9.91 -7.69 -9.78
CA LEU A 152 -9.06 -8.42 -10.73
C LEU A 152 -9.60 -8.30 -12.17
N GLU A 153 -10.90 -8.40 -12.37
CA GLU A 153 -11.55 -8.19 -13.67
C GLU A 153 -11.38 -6.76 -14.17
N LEU A 154 -11.60 -5.76 -13.30
CA LEU A 154 -11.40 -4.35 -13.64
C LEU A 154 -9.95 -4.03 -14.02
N ILE A 155 -8.98 -4.62 -13.32
CA ILE A 155 -7.55 -4.46 -13.63
C ILE A 155 -7.22 -5.07 -14.99
N GLN A 156 -7.80 -6.22 -15.35
CA GLN A 156 -7.63 -6.82 -16.67
C GLN A 156 -8.16 -5.89 -17.78
N ILE A 157 -9.36 -5.32 -17.60
CA ILE A 157 -9.93 -4.35 -18.54
C ILE A 157 -9.02 -3.11 -18.67
N ARG A 158 -8.55 -2.56 -17.53
CA ARG A 158 -7.62 -1.43 -17.52
C ARG A 158 -6.35 -1.74 -18.31
N ASN A 159 -5.80 -2.94 -18.15
CA ASN A 159 -4.58 -3.35 -18.86
C ASN A 159 -4.80 -3.41 -20.37
N ILE A 160 -5.93 -3.93 -20.83
CA ILE A 160 -6.30 -3.95 -22.26
C ILE A 160 -6.42 -2.52 -22.80
N CYS A 161 -7.10 -1.63 -22.07
CA CYS A 161 -7.20 -0.22 -22.45
C CYS A 161 -5.82 0.47 -22.54
N ASN A 162 -4.95 0.21 -21.56
CA ASN A 162 -3.60 0.79 -21.55
C ASN A 162 -2.77 0.33 -22.75
N ILE A 163 -2.85 -0.95 -23.14
CA ILE A 163 -2.18 -1.46 -24.34
C ILE A 163 -2.63 -0.68 -25.59
N SER A 164 -3.95 -0.54 -25.77
CA SER A 164 -4.50 0.20 -26.91
C SER A 164 -4.10 1.69 -26.92
N ILE A 165 -4.02 2.31 -25.73
CA ILE A 165 -3.55 3.70 -25.58
C ILE A 165 -2.08 3.81 -25.97
N GLU A 166 -1.22 2.89 -25.51
CA GLU A 166 0.21 2.91 -25.85
C GLU A 166 0.46 2.65 -27.34
N GLU A 167 -0.33 1.80 -27.98
CA GLU A 167 -0.28 1.63 -29.44
C GLU A 167 -0.57 2.94 -30.19
N LYS A 168 -1.60 3.68 -29.74
CA LYS A 168 -1.96 4.98 -30.30
C LYS A 168 -0.93 6.07 -30.04
N ARG A 169 -0.29 6.04 -28.88
CA ARG A 169 0.84 6.92 -28.55
C ARG A 169 2.07 6.61 -29.44
N ALA A 170 2.37 5.33 -29.63
CA ALA A 170 3.48 4.91 -30.48
C ALA A 170 3.27 5.35 -31.95
N SER A 171 2.03 5.32 -32.45
CA SER A 171 1.67 5.83 -33.78
C SER A 171 1.55 7.36 -33.86
N LYS A 172 1.72 8.08 -32.71
CA LYS A 172 1.54 9.55 -32.60
C LYS A 172 0.14 10.04 -32.98
N GLU A 173 -0.88 9.21 -32.87
CA GLU A 173 -2.28 9.61 -33.05
C GLU A 173 -2.82 10.35 -31.81
N ILE A 174 -2.25 10.09 -30.64
CA ILE A 174 -2.55 10.77 -29.38
C ILE A 174 -1.25 11.20 -28.68
N GLY A 175 -1.34 12.28 -27.87
CA GLY A 175 -0.21 12.81 -27.09
C GLY A 175 -0.01 12.12 -25.74
#